data_54b80ea1bbcbeeb7d23dba87432d4d30
#
_entry.id   54b80ea1bbcbeeb7d23dba87432d4d30
#
_cell.length_a   1.000
_cell.length_b   1.000
_cell.length_c   1.000
_cell.angle_alpha   90.00
_cell.angle_beta   90.00
_cell.angle_gamma   90.00
#
_symmetry.space_group_name_H-M   'P 1'
#
loop_
_entity.id
_entity.type
_entity.pdbx_description
1 polymer ?
#
loop_
_entity_poly.entity_id
_entity_poly.type
_entity_poly.pdbx_seq_one_letter_code
_entity_poly.pdbx_strand_id
1 'polypeptide(L)'
;MNIGEQKLPFRRPLFMRLLYHLSLLFPLLLASCVRAQDVPPRLKTGYAPLDDKLSRLVTVDEHALSAKEARALDNPIFLDAREDEEYRVSHLPGALHLGFDRIDLSVLEGVDHQRPVVVYCTVGYRSERAAKKLRDVGFTKVYNLYGSLYAWKLAGFPLEDATGEATNKLHTYNRKWGTFVPDDIGEKVY
;
A
#
# COMPACT_ATOMS: atom_id res chain seq x y z
N MET A 1 79.95 17.95 -18.79
CA MET A 1 78.91 17.78 -19.80
C MET A 1 77.70 17.17 -19.15
N ASN A 2 76.70 17.97 -18.89
CA ASN A 2 75.50 17.59 -18.12
C ASN A 2 74.37 17.40 -19.11
N ILE A 3 73.98 16.17 -19.35
CA ILE A 3 72.88 15.86 -20.32
C ILE A 3 71.57 15.89 -19.56
N GLY A 4 70.82 16.97 -19.73
CA GLY A 4 69.49 17.14 -19.10
C GLY A 4 68.47 16.17 -19.69
N GLU A 5 67.92 15.30 -18.85
CA GLU A 5 66.76 14.46 -19.16
C GLU A 5 65.50 15.34 -19.31
N GLN A 6 65.01 15.50 -20.51
CA GLN A 6 63.69 16.06 -20.77
C GLN A 6 62.62 14.99 -20.49
N LYS A 7 61.88 15.16 -19.41
CA LYS A 7 60.64 14.36 -19.15
C LYS A 7 59.53 14.81 -20.06
N LEU A 8 59.14 13.95 -21.00
CA LEU A 8 57.95 14.12 -21.86
C LEU A 8 56.68 14.11 -21.00
N PRO A 9 55.68 14.96 -21.24
CA PRO A 9 54.44 14.94 -20.50
C PRO A 9 53.61 13.69 -20.86
N PHE A 10 53.22 12.93 -19.85
CA PHE A 10 52.39 11.74 -19.99
C PHE A 10 50.97 12.14 -20.49
N ARG A 11 50.73 11.97 -21.79
CA ARG A 11 49.40 12.18 -22.38
C ARG A 11 48.52 10.98 -22.02
N ARG A 12 47.55 11.17 -21.14
CA ARG A 12 46.52 10.16 -20.86
C ARG A 12 45.78 9.83 -22.15
N PRO A 13 45.62 8.50 -22.47
CA PRO A 13 44.97 8.08 -23.70
C PRO A 13 43.51 8.54 -23.75
N LEU A 14 43.07 8.95 -24.94
CA LEU A 14 41.70 9.45 -25.21
C LEU A 14 40.60 8.58 -24.70
N PHE A 15 40.85 7.27 -24.60
CA PHE A 15 39.95 6.23 -24.10
C PHE A 15 39.59 6.41 -22.62
N MET A 16 40.51 6.88 -21.77
CA MET A 16 40.24 7.17 -20.35
C MET A 16 39.36 8.41 -20.14
N ARG A 17 39.38 9.36 -21.06
CA ARG A 17 38.47 10.52 -20.99
C ARG A 17 37.03 10.15 -21.35
N LEU A 18 36.84 9.21 -22.29
CA LEU A 18 35.52 8.74 -22.71
C LEU A 18 34.82 7.94 -21.58
N LEU A 19 35.58 7.13 -20.82
CA LEU A 19 35.05 6.38 -19.66
C LEU A 19 34.62 7.28 -18.50
N TYR A 20 35.32 8.42 -18.29
CA TYR A 20 34.93 9.36 -17.23
C TYR A 20 33.64 10.12 -17.53
N HIS A 21 33.36 10.40 -18.81
CA HIS A 21 32.09 11.04 -19.22
C HIS A 21 30.91 10.06 -19.23
N LEU A 22 31.15 8.76 -19.48
CA LEU A 22 30.12 7.72 -19.40
C LEU A 22 29.71 7.42 -17.95
N SER A 23 30.64 7.51 -16.99
CA SER A 23 30.36 7.26 -15.57
C SER A 23 29.59 8.40 -14.88
N LEU A 24 29.60 9.63 -15.43
CA LEU A 24 28.83 10.77 -14.92
C LEU A 24 27.38 10.81 -15.45
N LEU A 25 27.07 10.09 -16.53
CA LEU A 25 25.70 9.99 -17.06
C LEU A 25 24.89 8.84 -16.45
N PHE A 26 25.54 7.89 -15.78
CA PHE A 26 24.89 6.73 -15.19
C PHE A 26 24.03 7.03 -13.94
N PRO A 27 24.34 7.99 -13.03
CA PRO A 27 23.48 8.28 -11.91
C PRO A 27 22.22 9.09 -12.24
N LEU A 28 22.10 9.67 -13.45
CA LEU A 28 20.90 10.42 -13.84
C LEU A 28 19.72 9.53 -14.31
N LEU A 29 19.96 8.25 -14.57
CA LEU A 29 18.92 7.31 -15.07
C LEU A 29 18.22 6.52 -13.96
N LEU A 30 18.62 6.68 -12.69
CA LEU A 30 18.02 5.95 -11.56
C LEU A 30 17.12 6.81 -10.65
N ALA A 31 16.86 8.04 -11.00
CA ALA A 31 15.74 8.76 -10.42
C ALA A 31 14.45 8.21 -11.03
N SER A 32 14.07 6.99 -10.66
CA SER A 32 12.71 6.48 -10.86
C SER A 32 11.79 7.39 -10.04
N CYS A 33 11.38 8.51 -10.62
CA CYS A 33 10.23 9.24 -10.13
C CYS A 33 9.09 8.23 -10.07
N VAL A 34 8.66 7.85 -8.87
CA VAL A 34 7.40 7.11 -8.67
C VAL A 34 6.32 8.03 -9.21
N ARG A 35 5.97 7.80 -10.47
CA ARG A 35 4.95 8.58 -11.16
C ARG A 35 3.61 8.18 -10.57
N ALA A 36 2.78 9.17 -10.23
CA ALA A 36 1.41 8.89 -9.82
C ALA A 36 0.71 8.09 -10.93
N GLN A 37 0.02 7.02 -10.55
CA GLN A 37 -0.76 6.22 -11.48
C GLN A 37 -2.03 6.97 -11.88
N ASP A 38 -2.56 6.69 -13.06
CA ASP A 38 -3.90 7.13 -13.44
C ASP A 38 -4.92 6.26 -12.67
N VAL A 39 -5.57 6.87 -11.67
CA VAL A 39 -6.54 6.19 -10.82
C VAL A 39 -7.93 6.37 -11.41
N PRO A 40 -8.62 5.28 -11.81
CA PRO A 40 -9.95 5.38 -12.37
C PRO A 40 -10.95 5.97 -11.37
N PRO A 41 -11.97 6.71 -11.85
CA PRO A 41 -12.94 7.41 -10.98
C PRO A 41 -13.58 6.51 -9.93
N ARG A 42 -13.84 5.23 -10.24
CA ARG A 42 -14.43 4.25 -9.30
C ARG A 42 -13.62 4.03 -8.02
N LEU A 43 -12.30 4.20 -8.09
CA LEU A 43 -11.38 4.01 -6.95
C LEU A 43 -11.11 5.30 -6.16
N LYS A 44 -11.51 6.47 -6.69
CA LYS A 44 -11.30 7.74 -5.98
C LYS A 44 -12.18 7.80 -4.74
N THR A 45 -11.58 8.23 -3.62
CA THR A 45 -12.26 8.34 -2.33
C THR A 45 -13.09 9.62 -2.21
N GLY A 46 -12.81 10.62 -3.07
CA GLY A 46 -13.38 11.96 -3.00
C GLY A 46 -12.64 12.89 -2.03
N TYR A 47 -11.60 12.42 -1.34
CA TYR A 47 -10.75 13.23 -0.49
C TYR A 47 -9.36 13.37 -1.13
N ALA A 48 -9.11 14.52 -1.74
CA ALA A 48 -7.94 14.76 -2.57
C ALA A 48 -6.58 14.44 -1.90
N PRO A 49 -6.32 14.76 -0.61
CA PRO A 49 -5.06 14.41 0.05
C PRO A 49 -4.81 12.90 0.10
N LEU A 50 -5.86 12.10 0.32
CA LEU A 50 -5.75 10.64 0.31
C LEU A 50 -5.58 10.11 -1.11
N ASP A 51 -6.38 10.59 -2.07
CA ASP A 51 -6.32 10.16 -3.46
C ASP A 51 -4.94 10.38 -4.09
N ASP A 52 -4.32 11.55 -3.84
CA ASP A 52 -2.95 11.84 -4.28
C ASP A 52 -1.93 10.89 -3.62
N LYS A 53 -2.08 10.61 -2.33
CA LYS A 53 -1.22 9.67 -1.62
C LYS A 53 -1.34 8.25 -2.16
N LEU A 54 -2.56 7.77 -2.38
CA LEU A 54 -2.84 6.41 -2.87
C LEU A 54 -2.31 6.18 -4.27
N SER A 55 -2.41 7.16 -5.17
CA SER A 55 -1.94 7.06 -6.55
C SER A 55 -0.44 6.75 -6.69
N ARG A 56 0.32 6.95 -5.61
CA ARG A 56 1.78 6.70 -5.53
C ARG A 56 2.15 5.53 -4.63
N LEU A 57 1.19 5.00 -3.89
CA LEU A 57 1.46 4.05 -2.81
C LEU A 57 0.88 2.66 -3.06
N VAL A 58 -0.28 2.58 -3.69
CA VAL A 58 -1.06 1.36 -3.86
C VAL A 58 -1.26 1.08 -5.35
N THR A 59 -1.03 -0.15 -5.78
CA THR A 59 -1.18 -0.54 -7.18
C THR A 59 -2.65 -0.50 -7.61
N VAL A 60 -2.89 0.01 -8.81
CA VAL A 60 -4.19 -0.01 -9.48
C VAL A 60 -4.17 -1.11 -10.54
N ASP A 61 -4.81 -2.23 -10.23
CA ASP A 61 -4.95 -3.39 -11.10
C ASP A 61 -6.39 -3.95 -11.04
N GLU A 62 -6.62 -5.10 -11.64
CA GLU A 62 -7.91 -5.81 -11.63
C GLU A 62 -8.31 -6.34 -10.25
N HIS A 63 -7.38 -6.40 -9.30
CA HIS A 63 -7.64 -6.82 -7.92
C HIS A 63 -7.96 -5.65 -6.99
N ALA A 64 -7.88 -4.40 -7.46
CA ALA A 64 -8.21 -3.22 -6.67
C ALA A 64 -9.72 -2.95 -6.69
N LEU A 65 -10.36 -2.96 -5.51
CA LEU A 65 -11.78 -2.62 -5.34
C LEU A 65 -11.93 -1.34 -4.53
N SER A 66 -12.90 -0.51 -4.90
CA SER A 66 -13.40 0.55 -4.05
C SER A 66 -14.21 0.00 -2.87
N ALA A 67 -14.45 0.81 -1.85
CA ALA A 67 -15.28 0.42 -0.70
C ALA A 67 -16.72 0.04 -1.11
N LYS A 68 -17.29 0.71 -2.12
CA LYS A 68 -18.61 0.41 -2.64
C LYS A 68 -18.65 -0.92 -3.38
N GLU A 69 -17.66 -1.20 -4.24
CA GLU A 69 -17.55 -2.47 -4.96
C GLU A 69 -17.31 -3.63 -3.98
N ALA A 70 -16.42 -3.47 -3.01
CA ALA A 70 -16.15 -4.49 -2.00
C ALA A 70 -17.39 -4.85 -1.18
N ARG A 71 -18.19 -3.83 -0.79
CA ARG A 71 -19.43 -4.02 -0.04
C ARG A 71 -20.53 -4.69 -0.89
N ALA A 72 -20.50 -4.53 -2.21
CA ALA A 72 -21.50 -5.10 -3.14
C ALA A 72 -21.20 -6.55 -3.55
N LEU A 73 -20.05 -7.11 -3.14
CA LEU A 73 -19.75 -8.51 -3.41
C LEU A 73 -20.75 -9.44 -2.68
N ASP A 74 -21.02 -10.57 -3.31
CA ASP A 74 -21.83 -11.61 -2.70
C ASP A 74 -21.00 -12.41 -1.68
N ASN A 75 -21.43 -12.38 -0.42
CA ASN A 75 -20.84 -13.13 0.69
C ASN A 75 -19.27 -13.06 0.79
N PRO A 76 -18.67 -11.86 0.76
CA PRO A 76 -17.23 -11.74 0.85
C PRO A 76 -16.72 -12.05 2.26
N ILE A 77 -15.43 -12.42 2.36
CA ILE A 77 -14.69 -12.39 3.61
C ILE A 77 -13.85 -11.13 3.63
N PHE A 78 -13.99 -10.31 4.66
CA PHE A 78 -13.09 -9.19 4.92
C PHE A 78 -11.96 -9.65 5.84
N LEU A 79 -10.71 -9.35 5.45
CA LEU A 79 -9.51 -9.69 6.22
C LEU A 79 -8.73 -8.42 6.57
N ASP A 80 -8.53 -8.20 7.85
CA ASP A 80 -7.73 -7.09 8.36
C ASP A 80 -6.25 -7.46 8.42
N ALA A 81 -5.44 -6.86 7.56
CA ALA A 81 -3.99 -7.01 7.54
C ALA A 81 -3.29 -5.91 8.34
N ARG A 82 -3.84 -5.52 9.48
CA ARG A 82 -3.21 -4.62 10.45
C ARG A 82 -2.78 -5.41 11.68
N GLU A 83 -2.08 -4.75 12.59
CA GLU A 83 -1.72 -5.37 13.87
C GLU A 83 -2.94 -5.47 14.81
N ASP A 84 -2.86 -6.37 15.78
CA ASP A 84 -3.95 -6.66 16.73
C ASP A 84 -4.45 -5.42 17.47
N GLU A 85 -3.55 -4.52 17.83
CA GLU A 85 -3.87 -3.26 18.50
C GLU A 85 -4.77 -2.36 17.63
N GLU A 86 -4.47 -2.27 16.32
CA GLU A 86 -5.26 -1.49 15.36
C GLU A 86 -6.63 -2.13 15.14
N TYR A 87 -6.68 -3.47 14.98
CA TYR A 87 -7.91 -4.24 14.78
C TYR A 87 -8.86 -4.08 15.96
N ARG A 88 -8.36 -4.16 17.20
CA ARG A 88 -9.17 -4.05 18.42
C ARG A 88 -9.81 -2.67 18.62
N VAL A 89 -9.18 -1.61 18.12
CA VAL A 89 -9.76 -0.26 18.19
C VAL A 89 -10.99 -0.16 17.29
N SER A 90 -10.86 -0.61 16.05
CA SER A 90 -11.98 -0.69 15.11
C SER A 90 -11.60 -1.45 13.84
N HIS A 91 -12.56 -2.14 13.26
CA HIS A 91 -12.41 -2.91 12.03
C HIS A 91 -13.71 -2.89 11.21
N LEU A 92 -13.68 -3.42 9.98
CA LEU A 92 -14.88 -3.56 9.16
C LEU A 92 -15.81 -4.61 9.79
N PRO A 93 -17.14 -4.41 9.74
CA PRO A 93 -18.09 -5.36 10.34
C PRO A 93 -17.88 -6.79 9.88
N GLY A 94 -17.73 -7.71 10.83
CA GLY A 94 -17.51 -9.13 10.60
C GLY A 94 -16.15 -9.48 9.98
N ALA A 95 -15.17 -8.57 9.97
CA ALA A 95 -13.85 -8.85 9.46
C ALA A 95 -13.07 -9.81 10.37
N LEU A 96 -12.29 -10.71 9.76
CA LEU A 96 -11.37 -11.58 10.48
C LEU A 96 -9.98 -10.91 10.55
N HIS A 97 -9.30 -11.08 11.66
CA HIS A 97 -7.95 -10.55 11.86
C HIS A 97 -6.91 -11.48 11.23
N LEU A 98 -6.26 -11.01 10.18
CA LEU A 98 -5.21 -11.74 9.47
C LEU A 98 -3.81 -11.44 10.00
N GLY A 99 -3.58 -10.18 10.44
CA GLY A 99 -2.27 -9.67 10.81
C GLY A 99 -1.37 -9.34 9.61
N PHE A 100 -0.22 -8.71 9.85
CA PHE A 100 0.73 -8.38 8.80
C PHE A 100 2.14 -8.94 9.04
N ASP A 101 2.76 -8.65 10.18
CA ASP A 101 4.09 -9.17 10.52
C ASP A 101 4.04 -10.68 10.72
N ARG A 102 2.98 -11.16 11.34
CA ARG A 102 2.66 -12.57 11.47
C ARG A 102 1.27 -12.84 10.88
N ILE A 103 1.23 -13.27 9.62
CA ILE A 103 0.00 -13.63 8.93
C ILE A 103 -0.53 -14.96 9.51
N ASP A 104 -1.75 -14.92 10.03
CA ASP A 104 -2.46 -16.11 10.54
C ASP A 104 -3.45 -16.62 9.48
N LEU A 105 -3.03 -17.66 8.75
CA LEU A 105 -3.89 -18.29 7.75
C LEU A 105 -4.92 -19.24 8.36
N SER A 106 -4.85 -19.56 9.65
CA SER A 106 -5.82 -20.44 10.31
C SER A 106 -7.23 -19.84 10.32
N VAL A 107 -7.35 -18.50 10.24
CA VAL A 107 -8.65 -17.80 10.12
C VAL A 107 -9.39 -18.13 8.83
N LEU A 108 -8.72 -18.78 7.87
CA LEU A 108 -9.28 -19.21 6.58
C LEU A 108 -9.39 -20.74 6.49
N GLU A 109 -9.19 -21.48 7.57
CA GLU A 109 -9.31 -22.92 7.56
C GLU A 109 -10.74 -23.35 7.17
N GLY A 110 -10.85 -24.25 6.18
CA GLY A 110 -12.13 -24.71 5.65
C GLY A 110 -12.85 -23.72 4.72
N VAL A 111 -12.26 -22.57 4.43
CA VAL A 111 -12.84 -21.60 3.49
C VAL A 111 -12.63 -22.07 2.06
N ASP A 112 -13.70 -22.03 1.25
CA ASP A 112 -13.63 -22.27 -0.18
C ASP A 112 -12.72 -21.23 -0.85
N HIS A 113 -11.69 -21.68 -1.58
CA HIS A 113 -10.76 -20.83 -2.31
C HIS A 113 -11.39 -20.01 -3.44
N GLN A 114 -12.62 -20.31 -3.84
CA GLN A 114 -13.41 -19.55 -4.80
C GLN A 114 -14.25 -18.44 -4.13
N ARG A 115 -14.38 -18.43 -2.81
CA ARG A 115 -15.10 -17.39 -2.10
C ARG A 115 -14.36 -16.05 -2.22
N PRO A 116 -15.06 -14.93 -2.50
CA PRO A 116 -14.42 -13.63 -2.56
C PRO A 116 -13.78 -13.24 -1.22
N VAL A 117 -12.51 -12.84 -1.26
CA VAL A 117 -11.74 -12.36 -0.12
C VAL A 117 -11.31 -10.93 -0.39
N VAL A 118 -11.63 -10.02 0.51
CA VAL A 118 -11.22 -8.62 0.45
C VAL A 118 -10.27 -8.34 1.60
N VAL A 119 -9.01 -8.09 1.26
CA VAL A 119 -7.98 -7.75 2.26
C VAL A 119 -7.88 -6.23 2.37
N TYR A 120 -7.83 -5.72 3.59
CA TYR A 120 -7.66 -4.30 3.85
C TYR A 120 -6.63 -4.05 4.97
N CYS A 121 -6.16 -2.81 5.06
CA CYS A 121 -5.37 -2.32 6.18
C CYS A 121 -5.80 -0.87 6.51
N THR A 122 -4.89 0.04 6.79
CA THR A 122 -5.23 1.45 6.99
C THR A 122 -5.51 2.17 5.67
N VAL A 123 -4.63 1.99 4.64
CA VAL A 123 -4.69 2.70 3.35
C VAL A 123 -4.51 1.81 2.11
N GLY A 124 -4.16 0.51 2.27
CA GLY A 124 -4.03 -0.42 1.14
C GLY A 124 -2.64 -0.99 0.87
N TYR A 125 -1.59 -0.47 1.51
CA TYR A 125 -0.21 -0.89 1.26
C TYR A 125 0.14 -2.26 1.85
N ARG A 126 -0.21 -2.52 3.11
CA ARG A 126 0.01 -3.82 3.77
C ARG A 126 -0.90 -4.89 3.17
N SER A 127 -2.16 -4.54 2.95
CA SER A 127 -3.16 -5.46 2.41
C SER A 127 -2.89 -5.89 0.97
N GLU A 128 -2.30 -5.07 0.13
CA GLU A 128 -1.84 -5.47 -1.21
C GLU A 128 -0.85 -6.64 -1.15
N ARG A 129 0.11 -6.58 -0.21
CA ARG A 129 1.10 -7.65 0.00
C ARG A 129 0.47 -8.91 0.60
N ALA A 130 -0.43 -8.74 1.55
CA ALA A 130 -1.15 -9.86 2.15
C ALA A 130 -2.06 -10.53 1.12
N ALA A 131 -2.78 -9.77 0.29
CA ALA A 131 -3.61 -10.29 -0.80
C ALA A 131 -2.78 -11.12 -1.80
N LYS A 132 -1.58 -10.66 -2.14
CA LYS A 132 -0.67 -11.45 -2.99
C LYS A 132 -0.35 -12.81 -2.36
N LYS A 133 0.01 -12.84 -1.07
CA LYS A 133 0.30 -14.10 -0.37
C LYS A 133 -0.89 -15.07 -0.38
N LEU A 134 -2.11 -14.56 -0.23
CA LEU A 134 -3.31 -15.40 -0.31
C LEU A 134 -3.51 -16.01 -1.71
N ARG A 135 -3.26 -15.24 -2.77
CA ARG A 135 -3.27 -15.78 -4.14
C ARG A 135 -2.19 -16.84 -4.35
N ASP A 136 -1.00 -16.63 -3.79
CA ASP A 136 0.12 -17.59 -3.88
C ASP A 136 -0.21 -18.94 -3.20
N VAL A 137 -1.12 -18.96 -2.20
CA VAL A 137 -1.59 -20.19 -1.54
C VAL A 137 -2.91 -20.72 -2.11
N GLY A 138 -3.38 -20.20 -3.25
CA GLY A 138 -4.44 -20.79 -4.06
C GLY A 138 -5.82 -20.14 -3.98
N PHE A 139 -6.01 -19.06 -3.21
CA PHE A 139 -7.26 -18.29 -3.28
C PHE A 139 -7.35 -17.55 -4.61
N THR A 140 -8.46 -17.71 -5.33
CA THR A 140 -8.59 -17.22 -6.72
C THR A 140 -9.26 -15.86 -6.84
N LYS A 141 -10.11 -15.48 -5.88
CA LYS A 141 -10.86 -14.21 -5.86
C LYS A 141 -10.40 -13.33 -4.70
N VAL A 142 -9.14 -12.90 -4.73
CA VAL A 142 -8.56 -12.08 -3.67
C VAL A 142 -8.34 -10.66 -4.17
N TYR A 143 -8.94 -9.73 -3.45
CA TYR A 143 -8.94 -8.30 -3.78
C TYR A 143 -8.26 -7.48 -2.69
N ASN A 144 -7.65 -6.36 -3.09
CA ASN A 144 -7.20 -5.32 -2.19
C ASN A 144 -8.23 -4.20 -2.12
N LEU A 145 -8.71 -3.85 -0.93
CA LEU A 145 -9.55 -2.68 -0.73
C LEU A 145 -8.70 -1.41 -0.92
N TYR A 146 -8.87 -0.74 -2.04
CA TYR A 146 -8.13 0.47 -2.38
C TYR A 146 -8.51 1.62 -1.44
N GLY A 147 -7.52 2.22 -0.76
CA GLY A 147 -7.74 3.19 0.30
C GLY A 147 -8.24 2.60 1.62
N SER A 148 -8.52 1.28 1.65
CA SER A 148 -8.73 0.45 2.85
C SER A 148 -9.71 1.06 3.88
N LEU A 149 -9.36 1.02 5.16
CA LEU A 149 -10.20 1.53 6.25
C LEU A 149 -10.58 3.01 6.05
N TYR A 150 -9.68 3.81 5.49
CA TYR A 150 -9.94 5.22 5.22
C TYR A 150 -11.01 5.40 4.13
N ALA A 151 -10.88 4.69 3.00
CA ALA A 151 -11.87 4.74 1.93
C ALA A 151 -13.23 4.20 2.39
N TRP A 152 -13.25 3.17 3.25
CA TRP A 152 -14.46 2.64 3.87
C TRP A 152 -15.20 3.68 4.70
N LYS A 153 -14.50 4.36 5.59
CA LYS A 153 -15.07 5.44 6.42
C LYS A 153 -15.52 6.64 5.57
N LEU A 154 -14.73 7.06 4.59
CA LEU A 154 -15.09 8.14 3.66
C LEU A 154 -16.32 7.82 2.83
N ALA A 155 -16.57 6.54 2.54
CA ALA A 155 -17.80 6.08 1.91
C ALA A 155 -19.02 6.07 2.84
N GLY A 156 -18.86 6.45 4.11
CA GLY A 156 -19.91 6.49 5.13
C GLY A 156 -20.28 5.13 5.73
N PHE A 157 -19.42 4.13 5.58
CA PHE A 157 -19.70 2.79 6.09
C PHE A 157 -19.29 2.64 7.57
N PRO A 158 -20.00 1.81 8.35
CA PRO A 158 -19.76 1.63 9.78
C PRO A 158 -18.46 0.86 10.04
N LEU A 159 -17.95 1.02 11.25
CA LEU A 159 -16.92 0.19 11.86
C LEU A 159 -17.48 -0.44 13.14
N GLU A 160 -16.90 -1.55 13.58
CA GLU A 160 -17.13 -2.17 14.89
C GLU A 160 -15.81 -2.30 15.66
N ASP A 161 -15.91 -2.37 16.96
CA ASP A 161 -14.77 -2.62 17.84
C ASP A 161 -14.62 -4.12 18.17
N ALA A 162 -13.67 -4.46 19.05
CA ALA A 162 -13.39 -5.82 19.44
C ALA A 162 -14.57 -6.54 20.15
N THR A 163 -15.61 -5.82 20.57
CA THR A 163 -16.82 -6.39 21.15
C THR A 163 -17.92 -6.64 20.11
N GLY A 164 -17.71 -6.20 18.86
CA GLY A 164 -18.70 -6.23 17.79
C GLY A 164 -19.68 -5.05 17.83
N GLU A 165 -19.45 -4.07 18.71
CA GLU A 165 -20.30 -2.89 18.79
C GLU A 165 -19.86 -1.81 17.81
N ALA A 166 -20.83 -1.07 17.27
CA ALA A 166 -20.55 0.02 16.34
C ALA A 166 -19.69 1.10 17.03
N THR A 167 -18.62 1.52 16.34
CA THR A 167 -17.69 2.52 16.88
C THR A 167 -17.40 3.64 15.89
N ASN A 168 -17.09 4.83 16.41
CA ASN A 168 -16.60 5.95 15.63
C ASN A 168 -15.08 6.17 15.79
N LYS A 169 -14.39 5.29 16.50
CA LYS A 169 -12.94 5.33 16.62
C LYS A 169 -12.30 4.87 15.33
N LEU A 170 -11.21 5.53 14.94
CA LEU A 170 -10.43 5.22 13.75
C LEU A 170 -8.95 5.16 14.11
N HIS A 171 -8.38 3.96 14.18
CA HIS A 171 -6.93 3.83 14.38
C HIS A 171 -6.21 4.24 13.10
N THR A 172 -5.41 5.30 13.17
CA THR A 172 -4.77 5.91 12.00
C THR A 172 -3.30 5.53 11.86
N TYR A 173 -2.85 4.46 12.54
CA TYR A 173 -1.47 3.99 12.62
C TYR A 173 -0.55 4.97 13.36
N ASN A 174 -0.56 6.27 13.00
CA ASN A 174 0.11 7.36 13.71
C ASN A 174 -0.46 8.72 13.26
N ARG A 175 -0.04 9.80 13.94
CA ARG A 175 -0.51 11.17 13.66
C ARG A 175 -0.29 11.61 12.22
N LYS A 176 0.85 11.24 11.61
CA LYS A 176 1.16 11.59 10.22
C LYS A 176 0.15 10.96 9.25
N TRP A 177 -0.22 9.71 9.45
CA TRP A 177 -1.22 9.06 8.61
C TRP A 177 -2.62 9.62 8.85
N GLY A 178 -2.93 10.05 10.08
CA GLY A 178 -4.18 10.71 10.41
C GLY A 178 -4.44 12.03 9.67
N THR A 179 -3.43 12.63 9.02
CA THR A 179 -3.61 13.85 8.19
C THR A 179 -4.20 13.55 6.80
N PHE A 180 -4.25 12.29 6.38
CA PHE A 180 -4.82 11.88 5.09
C PHE A 180 -6.33 11.59 5.14
N VAL A 181 -6.97 11.88 6.23
CA VAL A 181 -8.44 11.87 6.39
C VAL A 181 -8.92 13.14 7.05
N PRO A 182 -10.17 13.60 6.80
CA PRO A 182 -10.74 14.77 7.44
C PRO A 182 -10.76 14.63 8.96
N ASP A 183 -10.79 15.78 9.68
CA ASP A 183 -10.79 15.75 11.16
C ASP A 183 -12.12 15.27 11.74
N ASP A 184 -13.21 15.43 11.00
CA ASP A 184 -14.57 15.04 11.38
C ASP A 184 -14.94 13.61 10.98
N ILE A 185 -14.01 12.81 10.42
CA ILE A 185 -14.27 11.44 9.98
C ILE A 185 -14.57 10.48 11.13
N GLY A 186 -14.16 10.84 12.36
CA GLY A 186 -14.29 10.06 13.58
C GLY A 186 -13.22 10.40 14.60
N GLU A 187 -13.24 9.72 15.75
CA GLU A 187 -12.23 9.84 16.79
C GLU A 187 -10.92 9.14 16.34
N LYS A 188 -9.89 9.93 16.02
CA LYS A 188 -8.59 9.40 15.60
C LYS A 188 -7.81 8.84 16.79
N VAL A 189 -7.41 7.57 16.71
CA VAL A 189 -6.56 6.84 17.68
C VAL A 189 -5.20 6.54 17.04
N TYR A 190 -4.11 6.50 17.86
CA TYR A 190 -2.73 6.37 17.39
C TYR A 190 -2.00 5.27 18.16
#